data_bbc844047a87543e87453cc5802c4fd6
#
_entry.id   bbc844047a87543e87453cc5802c4fd6
#
_cell.length_a   1.000
_cell.length_b   1.000
_cell.length_c   1.000
_cell.angle_alpha   90.00
_cell.angle_beta   90.00
_cell.angle_gamma   90.00
#
_symmetry.space_group_name_H-M   'P 1'
#
loop_
_entity.id
_entity.type
_entity.pdbx_description
1 polymer ?
#
loop_
_entity_poly.entity_id
_entity_poly.type
_entity_poly.pdbx_seq_one_letter_code
_entity_poly.pdbx_strand_id
1 'polypeptide(L)'
;MPDTKLPEELEALKLTIRNIVENECIPLESEYLSNPPQENDDTGPKGIAETVLGIVGTLPQEKWDHLEQISKDTGIYTLFVPEKYGGGGMGALGHVVMDEEIHRSIVQIPTSPVPMMMIDSCTPDQEEQYLIPSIDGKLNYAFCQTEPQAGSDPGGMMQTKAVRDGDDWVLTGTKMYISGAASADFLLVQAVTDDTKRQRGGITMFIVDNPSEGLSFEPIRIWITPTKSQQFYVNLDEVRVPQTKV
;
A
#
# COMPACT_ATOMS: atom_id res chain seq x y z
N MET A 1 -14.01 8.99 -31.14
CA MET A 1 -14.23 8.54 -29.73
C MET A 1 -15.37 9.40 -29.22
N PRO A 2 -16.34 8.89 -28.48
CA PRO A 2 -17.32 9.76 -27.86
C PRO A 2 -16.60 10.73 -26.95
N ASP A 3 -16.93 12.00 -27.09
CA ASP A 3 -16.40 13.11 -26.29
C ASP A 3 -17.00 12.96 -24.88
N THR A 4 -16.43 12.11 -24.07
CA THR A 4 -16.85 11.87 -22.69
C THR A 4 -16.31 13.02 -21.84
N LYS A 5 -17.07 14.09 -21.74
CA LYS A 5 -16.79 15.15 -20.77
C LYS A 5 -16.84 14.53 -19.37
N LEU A 6 -15.85 14.86 -18.56
CA LEU A 6 -15.91 14.54 -17.14
C LEU A 6 -17.12 15.27 -16.50
N PRO A 7 -17.73 14.69 -15.47
CA PRO A 7 -18.65 15.43 -14.61
C PRO A 7 -18.02 16.73 -14.10
N GLU A 8 -18.83 17.77 -13.93
CA GLU A 8 -18.34 19.10 -13.52
C GLU A 8 -17.57 19.06 -12.18
N GLU A 9 -18.00 18.20 -11.26
CA GLU A 9 -17.35 17.96 -9.98
C GLU A 9 -15.92 17.39 -10.16
N LEU A 10 -15.72 16.47 -11.09
CA LEU A 10 -14.41 15.88 -11.37
C LEU A 10 -13.50 16.84 -12.14
N GLU A 11 -14.06 17.71 -12.99
CA GLU A 11 -13.28 18.79 -13.61
C GLU A 11 -12.78 19.79 -12.56
N ALA A 12 -13.62 20.17 -11.61
CA ALA A 12 -13.24 21.06 -10.51
C ALA A 12 -12.17 20.41 -9.62
N LEU A 13 -12.32 19.11 -9.28
CA LEU A 13 -11.34 18.34 -8.56
C LEU A 13 -9.98 18.29 -9.29
N LYS A 14 -10.01 17.97 -10.58
CA LYS A 14 -8.83 17.93 -11.44
C LYS A 14 -8.05 19.24 -11.39
N LEU A 15 -8.75 20.38 -11.53
CA LEU A 15 -8.12 21.71 -11.48
C LEU A 15 -7.53 22.01 -10.09
N THR A 16 -8.21 21.61 -9.02
CA THR A 16 -7.74 21.81 -7.65
C THR A 16 -6.44 21.04 -7.41
N ILE A 17 -6.42 19.75 -7.75
CA ILE A 17 -5.23 18.90 -7.58
C ILE A 17 -4.08 19.43 -8.44
N ARG A 18 -4.35 19.76 -9.70
CA ARG A 18 -3.35 20.36 -10.60
C ARG A 18 -2.69 21.59 -10.00
N ASN A 19 -3.49 22.53 -9.48
CA ASN A 19 -2.96 23.74 -8.86
C ASN A 19 -2.04 23.43 -7.66
N ILE A 20 -2.40 22.43 -6.84
CA ILE A 20 -1.56 22.00 -5.71
C ILE A 20 -0.25 21.41 -6.23
N VAL A 21 -0.31 20.50 -7.19
CA VAL A 21 0.87 19.87 -7.77
C VAL A 21 1.80 20.90 -8.39
N GLU A 22 1.27 21.86 -9.17
CA GLU A 22 2.06 22.90 -9.82
C GLU A 22 2.72 23.88 -8.85
N ASN A 23 2.07 24.18 -7.72
CA ASN A 23 2.57 25.19 -6.78
C ASN A 23 3.34 24.59 -5.61
N GLU A 24 3.08 23.36 -5.19
CA GLU A 24 3.65 22.76 -3.99
C GLU A 24 4.60 21.57 -4.28
N CYS A 25 4.31 20.77 -5.31
CA CYS A 25 5.08 19.57 -5.60
C CYS A 25 6.21 19.80 -6.62
N ILE A 26 5.87 20.35 -7.81
CA ILE A 26 6.85 20.59 -8.88
C ILE A 26 8.02 21.49 -8.44
N PRO A 27 7.84 22.55 -7.63
CA PRO A 27 8.96 23.37 -7.16
C PRO A 27 9.99 22.60 -6.30
N LEU A 28 9.58 21.48 -5.69
CA LEU A 28 10.43 20.65 -4.84
C LEU A 28 11.25 19.60 -5.62
N GLU A 29 10.96 19.37 -6.91
CA GLU A 29 11.60 18.31 -7.70
C GLU A 29 13.12 18.47 -7.78
N SER A 30 13.60 19.69 -7.97
CA SER A 30 15.05 19.95 -8.06
C SER A 30 15.76 19.64 -6.74
N GLU A 31 15.15 19.99 -5.62
CA GLU A 31 15.69 19.68 -4.28
C GLU A 31 15.65 18.16 -4.04
N TYR A 32 14.54 17.52 -4.35
CA TYR A 32 14.37 16.07 -4.24
C TYR A 32 15.46 15.30 -4.99
N LEU A 33 15.69 15.63 -6.27
CA LEU A 33 16.69 14.97 -7.11
C LEU A 33 18.13 15.26 -6.70
N SER A 34 18.38 16.42 -6.05
CA SER A 34 19.70 16.81 -5.58
C SER A 34 20.11 16.10 -4.29
N ASN A 35 19.18 15.51 -3.59
CA ASN A 35 19.38 14.84 -2.31
C ASN A 35 19.10 13.34 -2.45
N PRO A 36 20.04 12.53 -2.97
CA PRO A 36 19.85 11.08 -3.02
C PRO A 36 19.77 10.51 -1.58
N PRO A 37 18.92 9.51 -1.33
CA PRO A 37 18.80 8.91 -0.02
C PRO A 37 20.13 8.30 0.41
N GLN A 38 20.50 8.50 1.67
CA GLN A 38 21.65 7.84 2.27
C GLN A 38 21.32 6.38 2.59
N GLU A 39 22.35 5.51 2.67
CA GLU A 39 22.17 4.06 2.85
C GLU A 39 21.32 3.64 4.08
N ASN A 40 21.06 4.55 5.02
CA ASN A 40 20.31 4.30 6.25
C ASN A 40 19.13 5.28 6.45
N ASP A 41 18.72 6.00 5.40
CA ASP A 41 17.69 7.02 5.51
C ASP A 41 16.30 6.38 5.41
N ASP A 42 15.60 6.33 6.55
CA ASP A 42 14.18 5.96 6.66
C ASP A 42 13.28 7.23 6.58
N THR A 43 13.84 8.39 6.24
CA THR A 43 13.10 9.65 6.12
C THR A 43 12.44 9.73 4.74
N GLY A 44 11.20 9.42 4.68
CA GLY A 44 10.32 9.55 3.53
C GLY A 44 8.91 9.17 3.95
N PRO A 45 7.88 9.55 3.20
CA PRO A 45 6.55 9.05 3.50
C PRO A 45 6.65 7.52 3.48
N LYS A 46 6.27 6.90 4.57
CA LYS A 46 6.16 5.44 4.68
C LYS A 46 5.05 4.96 3.74
N GLY A 47 5.24 5.08 2.44
CA GLY A 47 4.22 4.82 1.44
C GLY A 47 4.78 4.39 0.08
N ILE A 48 3.91 3.91 -0.77
CA ILE A 48 4.14 3.25 -2.06
C ILE A 48 4.83 4.17 -3.11
N ALA A 49 4.82 5.49 -2.92
CA ALA A 49 5.23 6.46 -3.94
C ALA A 49 6.71 6.41 -4.35
N GLU A 50 7.62 6.03 -3.46
CA GLU A 50 9.05 5.96 -3.77
C GLU A 50 9.43 4.81 -4.70
N THR A 51 8.57 3.81 -4.85
CA THR A 51 8.92 2.54 -5.49
C THR A 51 8.62 2.50 -6.99
N VAL A 52 7.70 3.33 -7.48
CA VAL A 52 7.12 3.12 -8.82
C VAL A 52 7.98 3.65 -9.96
N LEU A 53 8.79 4.68 -9.74
CA LEU A 53 9.49 5.35 -10.84
C LEU A 53 11.01 5.15 -10.85
N GLY A 54 11.60 4.51 -9.83
CA GLY A 54 13.06 4.35 -9.74
C GLY A 54 13.84 5.68 -9.68
N ILE A 55 13.14 6.79 -9.49
CA ILE A 55 13.72 8.11 -9.28
C ILE A 55 13.78 8.30 -7.78
N VAL A 56 14.97 8.17 -7.24
CA VAL A 56 15.17 8.21 -5.80
C VAL A 56 15.83 9.52 -5.43
N GLY A 57 15.07 10.33 -4.76
CA GLY A 57 15.53 11.51 -4.06
C GLY A 57 14.95 11.49 -2.64
N THR A 58 15.28 12.47 -1.84
CA THR A 58 14.69 12.69 -0.54
C THR A 58 14.44 14.17 -0.27
N LEU A 59 13.45 14.45 0.56
CA LEU A 59 13.16 15.77 1.09
C LEU A 59 13.24 15.72 2.61
N PRO A 60 13.55 16.86 3.27
CA PRO A 60 13.39 16.97 4.70
C PRO A 60 11.98 16.61 5.16
N GLN A 61 11.86 15.96 6.33
CA GLN A 61 10.56 15.52 6.87
C GLN A 61 9.54 16.65 6.93
N GLU A 62 9.97 17.87 7.29
CA GLU A 62 9.10 19.07 7.33
C GLU A 62 8.40 19.38 6.01
N LYS A 63 9.01 19.03 4.87
CA LYS A 63 8.41 19.20 3.53
C LYS A 63 7.30 18.16 3.28
N TRP A 64 7.57 16.93 3.70
CA TRP A 64 6.56 15.86 3.63
C TRP A 64 5.39 16.14 4.55
N ASP A 65 5.64 16.60 5.79
CA ASP A 65 4.59 16.99 6.74
C ASP A 65 3.73 18.13 6.18
N HIS A 66 4.36 19.10 5.51
CA HIS A 66 3.65 20.19 4.85
C HIS A 66 2.74 19.70 3.71
N LEU A 67 3.25 18.84 2.83
CA LEU A 67 2.45 18.26 1.73
C LEU A 67 1.31 17.39 2.27
N GLU A 68 1.56 16.60 3.32
CA GLU A 68 0.53 15.80 3.97
C GLU A 68 -0.56 16.67 4.59
N GLN A 69 -0.17 17.79 5.24
CA GLN A 69 -1.13 18.73 5.81
C GLN A 69 -2.02 19.35 4.72
N ILE A 70 -1.44 19.78 3.58
CA ILE A 70 -2.21 20.27 2.43
C ILE A 70 -3.19 19.21 1.93
N SER A 71 -2.70 17.97 1.80
CA SER A 71 -3.54 16.85 1.36
C SER A 71 -4.73 16.60 2.28
N LYS A 72 -4.51 16.68 3.59
CA LYS A 72 -5.56 16.53 4.61
C LYS A 72 -6.53 17.71 4.61
N ASP A 73 -6.04 18.93 4.58
CA ASP A 73 -6.85 20.15 4.62
C ASP A 73 -7.75 20.29 3.38
N THR A 74 -7.32 19.78 2.25
CA THR A 74 -8.07 19.80 0.99
C THR A 74 -8.97 18.57 0.78
N GLY A 75 -8.88 17.57 1.66
CA GLY A 75 -9.61 16.29 1.55
C GLY A 75 -9.06 15.33 0.50
N ILE A 76 -7.95 15.66 -0.15
CA ILE A 76 -7.29 14.78 -1.13
C ILE A 76 -6.79 13.51 -0.44
N TYR A 77 -6.31 13.63 0.80
CA TYR A 77 -5.73 12.53 1.56
C TYR A 77 -6.64 11.30 1.61
N THR A 78 -7.94 11.48 1.83
CA THR A 78 -8.94 10.41 1.94
C THR A 78 -9.97 10.42 0.80
N LEU A 79 -9.63 11.00 -0.34
CA LEU A 79 -10.57 11.26 -1.44
C LEU A 79 -11.31 10.00 -1.94
N PHE A 80 -10.61 8.87 -2.02
CA PHE A 80 -11.17 7.59 -2.48
C PHE A 80 -11.63 6.67 -1.35
N VAL A 81 -11.37 7.05 -0.10
CA VAL A 81 -11.90 6.32 1.07
C VAL A 81 -13.42 6.50 1.10
N PRO A 82 -14.21 5.44 1.39
CA PRO A 82 -15.66 5.56 1.49
C PRO A 82 -16.12 6.59 2.52
N GLU A 83 -17.24 7.26 2.24
CA GLU A 83 -17.81 8.29 3.13
C GLU A 83 -18.07 7.79 4.56
N LYS A 84 -18.44 6.52 4.73
CA LYS A 84 -18.66 5.91 6.06
C LYS A 84 -17.40 5.92 6.95
N TYR A 85 -16.22 6.06 6.36
CA TYR A 85 -14.94 6.20 7.06
C TYR A 85 -14.39 7.64 7.01
N GLY A 86 -15.23 8.61 6.64
CA GLY A 86 -14.86 10.02 6.59
C GLY A 86 -14.11 10.44 5.32
N GLY A 87 -14.13 9.62 4.28
CA GLY A 87 -13.51 9.93 2.99
C GLY A 87 -14.45 10.57 1.98
N GLY A 88 -13.91 10.89 0.81
CA GLY A 88 -14.66 11.54 -0.29
C GLY A 88 -15.55 10.61 -1.11
N GLY A 89 -15.37 9.31 -1.01
CA GLY A 89 -16.18 8.30 -1.72
C GLY A 89 -16.18 8.42 -3.25
N MET A 90 -15.15 9.05 -3.85
CA MET A 90 -15.13 9.45 -5.27
C MET A 90 -15.05 8.28 -6.27
N GLY A 91 -14.95 7.05 -5.80
CA GLY A 91 -14.94 5.86 -6.63
C GLY A 91 -13.77 5.80 -7.64
N ALA A 92 -13.83 4.84 -8.56
CA ALA A 92 -12.72 4.56 -9.48
C ALA A 92 -12.41 5.72 -10.45
N LEU A 93 -13.41 6.45 -10.93
CA LEU A 93 -13.19 7.56 -11.86
C LEU A 93 -12.51 8.74 -11.15
N GLY A 94 -12.93 9.05 -9.92
CA GLY A 94 -12.27 10.08 -9.10
C GLY A 94 -10.82 9.72 -8.81
N HIS A 95 -10.53 8.44 -8.52
CA HIS A 95 -9.18 7.95 -8.31
C HIS A 95 -8.29 8.14 -9.56
N VAL A 96 -8.79 7.78 -10.76
CA VAL A 96 -8.05 7.98 -12.01
C VAL A 96 -7.75 9.47 -12.26
N VAL A 97 -8.72 10.35 -12.03
CA VAL A 97 -8.54 11.80 -12.19
C VAL A 97 -7.51 12.36 -11.20
N MET A 98 -7.54 11.88 -9.97
CA MET A 98 -6.57 12.24 -8.94
C MET A 98 -5.16 11.77 -9.33
N ASP A 99 -5.01 10.50 -9.69
CA ASP A 99 -3.73 9.92 -10.06
C ASP A 99 -3.10 10.61 -11.27
N GLU A 100 -3.91 10.93 -12.30
CA GLU A 100 -3.43 11.66 -13.48
C GLU A 100 -2.76 12.99 -13.09
N GLU A 101 -3.31 13.71 -12.12
CA GLU A 101 -2.76 15.00 -11.72
C GLU A 101 -1.61 14.87 -10.71
N ILE A 102 -1.71 13.96 -9.75
CA ILE A 102 -0.63 13.73 -8.76
C ILE A 102 0.66 13.28 -9.44
N HIS A 103 0.56 12.40 -10.42
CA HIS A 103 1.71 11.86 -11.14
C HIS A 103 2.30 12.80 -12.22
N ARG A 104 1.87 14.06 -12.26
CA ARG A 104 2.53 15.12 -13.05
C ARG A 104 3.85 15.58 -12.40
N SER A 105 4.04 15.26 -11.13
CA SER A 105 5.28 15.52 -10.40
C SER A 105 5.89 14.22 -9.89
N ILE A 106 7.23 14.18 -9.81
CA ILE A 106 7.98 13.11 -9.13
C ILE A 106 7.88 13.25 -7.60
N VAL A 107 7.62 14.45 -7.10
CA VAL A 107 7.28 14.70 -5.68
C VAL A 107 5.76 14.64 -5.58
N GLN A 108 5.25 13.55 -5.06
CA GLN A 108 3.82 13.31 -4.99
C GLN A 108 3.23 13.81 -3.67
N ILE A 109 2.04 14.38 -3.75
CA ILE A 109 1.28 14.72 -2.54
C ILE A 109 0.84 13.43 -1.84
N PRO A 110 1.05 13.29 -0.51
CA PRO A 110 0.67 12.09 0.22
C PRO A 110 -0.84 11.83 0.19
N THR A 111 -1.20 10.56 0.07
CA THR A 111 -2.58 10.06 0.17
C THR A 111 -2.67 8.95 1.22
N SER A 112 -3.87 8.69 1.71
CA SER A 112 -4.10 7.66 2.74
C SER A 112 -3.61 6.28 2.28
N PRO A 113 -2.80 5.59 3.08
CA PRO A 113 -2.36 4.22 2.80
C PRO A 113 -3.43 3.19 3.15
N VAL A 114 -4.69 3.47 2.82
CA VAL A 114 -5.82 2.61 3.16
C VAL A 114 -5.72 1.25 2.45
N PRO A 115 -5.83 0.14 3.18
CA PRO A 115 -5.91 -1.20 2.59
C PRO A 115 -7.31 -1.44 2.02
N MET A 116 -7.54 -1.01 0.78
CA MET A 116 -8.87 -1.06 0.11
C MET A 116 -9.54 -2.44 0.15
N MET A 117 -8.75 -3.52 0.20
CA MET A 117 -9.26 -4.89 0.31
C MET A 117 -9.84 -5.23 1.69
N MET A 118 -9.56 -4.43 2.71
CA MET A 118 -10.15 -4.56 4.05
C MET A 118 -11.51 -3.87 4.15
N ILE A 119 -11.79 -2.91 3.28
CA ILE A 119 -13.07 -2.22 3.26
C ILE A 119 -14.20 -3.23 2.98
N ASP A 120 -15.24 -3.20 3.81
CA ASP A 120 -16.39 -4.13 3.79
C ASP A 120 -16.05 -5.61 4.06
N SER A 121 -14.81 -5.93 4.44
CA SER A 121 -14.36 -7.30 4.70
C SER A 121 -13.88 -7.52 6.14
N CYS A 122 -13.71 -6.45 6.91
CA CYS A 122 -13.25 -6.51 8.29
C CYS A 122 -14.35 -6.80 9.28
N THR A 123 -13.99 -7.46 10.39
CA THR A 123 -14.77 -7.42 11.62
C THR A 123 -14.64 -6.04 12.28
N PRO A 124 -15.56 -5.64 13.19
CA PRO A 124 -15.44 -4.38 13.91
C PRO A 124 -14.09 -4.20 14.64
N ASP A 125 -13.58 -5.27 15.24
CA ASP A 125 -12.29 -5.25 15.93
C ASP A 125 -11.12 -5.03 14.94
N GLN A 126 -11.16 -5.63 13.76
CA GLN A 126 -10.16 -5.42 12.72
C GLN A 126 -10.25 -4.02 12.10
N GLU A 127 -11.47 -3.46 11.99
CA GLU A 127 -11.64 -2.06 11.56
C GLU A 127 -10.96 -1.11 12.55
N GLU A 128 -11.21 -1.28 13.84
CA GLU A 128 -10.64 -0.43 14.89
C GLU A 128 -9.12 -0.57 15.01
N GLN A 129 -8.60 -1.79 14.91
CA GLN A 129 -7.18 -2.08 15.14
C GLN A 129 -6.30 -1.79 13.92
N TYR A 130 -6.80 -1.98 12.69
CA TYR A 130 -6.00 -1.93 11.46
C TYR A 130 -6.52 -0.93 10.44
N LEU A 131 -7.81 -1.00 10.05
CA LEU A 131 -8.34 -0.22 8.94
C LEU A 131 -8.37 1.27 9.25
N ILE A 132 -8.98 1.68 10.36
CA ILE A 132 -9.10 3.09 10.75
C ILE A 132 -7.72 3.72 10.97
N PRO A 133 -6.79 3.10 11.72
CA PRO A 133 -5.43 3.63 11.85
C PRO A 133 -4.67 3.72 10.52
N SER A 134 -4.91 2.81 9.57
CA SER A 134 -4.32 2.92 8.23
C SER A 134 -4.91 4.07 7.43
N ILE A 135 -6.22 4.29 7.49
CA ILE A 135 -6.88 5.46 6.86
C ILE A 135 -6.27 6.76 7.37
N ASP A 136 -5.98 6.84 8.67
CA ASP A 136 -5.35 8.00 9.31
C ASP A 136 -3.84 8.15 8.99
N GLY A 137 -3.22 7.17 8.33
CA GLY A 137 -1.78 7.15 8.06
C GLY A 137 -0.91 6.78 9.27
N LYS A 138 -1.52 6.22 10.33
CA LYS A 138 -0.80 5.77 11.54
C LYS A 138 -0.18 4.39 11.38
N LEU A 139 -0.79 3.54 10.54
CA LEU A 139 -0.30 2.20 10.20
C LEU A 139 -0.13 2.06 8.70
N ASN A 140 0.95 1.38 8.31
CA ASN A 140 1.22 0.99 6.95
C ASN A 140 1.07 -0.52 6.80
N TYR A 141 0.65 -0.97 5.63
CA TYR A 141 0.51 -2.38 5.34
C TYR A 141 1.30 -2.81 4.09
N ALA A 142 1.55 -4.11 3.98
CA ALA A 142 2.05 -4.71 2.76
C ALA A 142 1.12 -5.83 2.30
N PHE A 143 0.82 -5.87 0.99
CA PHE A 143 -0.03 -6.90 0.40
C PHE A 143 0.82 -8.07 -0.12
N CYS A 144 0.63 -9.25 0.45
CA CYS A 144 1.45 -10.44 0.24
C CYS A 144 0.68 -11.52 -0.54
N GLN A 145 0.67 -11.43 -1.87
CA GLN A 145 0.00 -12.38 -2.76
C GLN A 145 1.00 -13.18 -3.59
N THR A 146 1.84 -12.49 -4.38
CA THR A 146 2.75 -13.09 -5.36
C THR A 146 3.78 -14.02 -4.70
N GLU A 147 4.09 -15.12 -5.36
CA GLU A 147 5.09 -16.10 -4.94
C GLU A 147 6.07 -16.40 -6.08
N PRO A 148 7.24 -16.99 -5.81
CA PRO A 148 8.21 -17.36 -6.85
C PRO A 148 7.61 -18.19 -7.98
N GLN A 149 6.63 -19.05 -7.70
CA GLN A 149 5.95 -19.92 -8.67
C GLN A 149 4.54 -19.45 -9.03
N ALA A 150 4.01 -18.39 -8.39
CA ALA A 150 2.62 -17.96 -8.53
C ALA A 150 2.51 -16.44 -8.74
N GLY A 151 2.72 -16.00 -9.97
CA GLY A 151 2.61 -14.59 -10.36
C GLY A 151 1.32 -14.30 -11.15
N SER A 152 1.25 -14.75 -12.39
CA SER A 152 0.11 -14.47 -13.29
C SER A 152 -1.18 -15.19 -12.88
N ASP A 153 -1.07 -16.37 -12.27
CA ASP A 153 -2.20 -17.13 -11.70
C ASP A 153 -1.92 -17.44 -10.23
N PRO A 154 -2.01 -16.44 -9.33
CA PRO A 154 -1.74 -16.68 -7.92
C PRO A 154 -2.76 -17.66 -7.31
N GLY A 155 -4.02 -17.59 -7.72
CA GLY A 155 -5.07 -18.43 -7.17
C GLY A 155 -4.90 -19.93 -7.47
N GLY A 156 -4.43 -20.27 -8.67
CA GLY A 156 -4.20 -21.66 -9.09
C GLY A 156 -2.87 -22.23 -8.59
N MET A 157 -1.83 -21.40 -8.43
CA MET A 157 -0.46 -21.84 -8.23
C MET A 157 0.14 -21.53 -6.85
N MET A 158 -0.58 -20.82 -5.97
CA MET A 158 -0.11 -20.43 -4.63
C MET A 158 0.36 -21.65 -3.84
N GLN A 159 1.51 -21.54 -3.19
CA GLN A 159 2.13 -22.61 -2.37
C GLN A 159 2.08 -22.29 -0.88
N THR A 160 2.00 -21.00 -0.50
CA THR A 160 1.83 -20.60 0.91
C THR A 160 0.58 -21.25 1.46
N LYS A 161 0.72 -21.99 2.56
CA LYS A 161 -0.36 -22.70 3.24
C LYS A 161 -0.63 -22.12 4.61
N ALA A 162 -1.88 -22.18 5.01
CA ALA A 162 -2.32 -21.97 6.38
C ALA A 162 -3.02 -23.22 6.88
N VAL A 163 -2.49 -23.79 7.96
CA VAL A 163 -3.00 -25.02 8.58
C VAL A 163 -3.58 -24.65 9.95
N ARG A 164 -4.75 -25.16 10.24
CA ARG A 164 -5.41 -24.93 11.53
C ARG A 164 -4.68 -25.69 12.64
N ASP A 165 -4.40 -24.99 13.76
CA ASP A 165 -3.82 -25.56 14.98
C ASP A 165 -4.56 -24.98 16.20
N GLY A 166 -5.56 -25.69 16.68
CA GLY A 166 -6.48 -25.20 17.70
C GLY A 166 -7.29 -24.00 17.24
N ASP A 167 -7.18 -22.89 17.97
CA ASP A 167 -7.82 -21.61 17.65
C ASP A 167 -6.96 -20.71 16.74
N ASP A 168 -5.74 -21.14 16.41
CA ASP A 168 -4.81 -20.41 15.56
C ASP A 168 -4.71 -21.04 14.16
N TRP A 169 -4.06 -20.30 13.28
CA TRP A 169 -3.55 -20.75 12.00
C TRP A 169 -2.04 -20.66 11.98
N VAL A 170 -1.40 -21.65 11.36
CA VAL A 170 0.05 -21.70 11.14
C VAL A 170 0.31 -21.49 9.66
N LEU A 171 1.01 -20.40 9.34
CA LEU A 171 1.33 -20.01 7.97
C LEU A 171 2.75 -20.40 7.62
N THR A 172 2.92 -21.10 6.49
CA THR A 172 4.24 -21.49 5.97
C THR A 172 4.30 -21.26 4.47
N GLY A 173 5.35 -20.55 4.00
CA GLY A 173 5.57 -20.25 2.59
C GLY A 173 6.45 -19.04 2.37
N THR A 174 6.57 -18.64 1.10
CA THR A 174 7.37 -17.46 0.72
C THR A 174 6.59 -16.60 -0.26
N LYS A 175 6.50 -15.32 0.02
CA LYS A 175 5.97 -14.30 -0.90
C LYS A 175 7.13 -13.55 -1.56
N MET A 176 6.88 -13.00 -2.75
CA MET A 176 7.90 -12.36 -3.56
C MET A 176 7.39 -11.04 -4.15
N TYR A 177 8.31 -10.10 -4.35
CA TYR A 177 8.00 -8.76 -4.88
C TYR A 177 7.01 -7.98 -4.02
N ILE A 178 7.17 -8.08 -2.70
CA ILE A 178 6.30 -7.38 -1.76
C ILE A 178 6.90 -6.02 -1.44
N SER A 179 6.22 -4.97 -1.91
CA SER A 179 6.65 -3.58 -1.69
C SER A 179 6.50 -3.20 -0.22
N GLY A 180 7.54 -2.58 0.34
CA GLY A 180 7.52 -2.02 1.68
C GLY A 180 7.34 -3.01 2.83
N ALA A 181 7.45 -4.33 2.58
CA ALA A 181 7.13 -5.35 3.57
C ALA A 181 7.91 -5.22 4.89
N ALA A 182 9.20 -4.87 4.82
CA ALA A 182 10.03 -4.78 6.01
C ALA A 182 9.68 -3.57 6.91
N SER A 183 9.07 -2.52 6.35
CA SER A 183 8.65 -1.32 7.08
C SER A 183 7.14 -1.26 7.36
N ALA A 184 6.37 -2.23 6.87
CA ALA A 184 4.94 -2.31 7.15
C ALA A 184 4.69 -2.69 8.62
N ASP A 185 3.65 -2.12 9.22
CA ASP A 185 3.22 -2.45 10.59
C ASP A 185 2.49 -3.80 10.64
N PHE A 186 1.83 -4.16 9.53
CA PHE A 186 1.22 -5.47 9.33
C PHE A 186 1.20 -5.87 7.86
N LEU A 187 1.03 -7.17 7.61
CA LEU A 187 0.94 -7.74 6.28
C LEU A 187 -0.43 -8.38 6.05
N LEU A 188 -0.97 -8.19 4.86
CA LEU A 188 -2.16 -8.90 4.38
C LEU A 188 -1.70 -10.09 3.54
N VAL A 189 -1.65 -11.26 4.17
CA VAL A 189 -1.08 -12.47 3.58
C VAL A 189 -2.17 -13.38 3.06
N GLN A 190 -2.14 -13.68 1.76
CA GLN A 190 -3.00 -14.71 1.19
C GLN A 190 -2.33 -16.10 1.32
N ALA A 191 -3.08 -17.08 1.84
CA ALA A 191 -2.61 -18.45 1.97
C ALA A 191 -3.72 -19.45 1.63
N VAL A 192 -3.32 -20.64 1.17
CA VAL A 192 -4.22 -21.74 0.87
C VAL A 192 -4.66 -22.40 2.18
N THR A 193 -5.96 -22.40 2.43
CA THR A 193 -6.62 -23.07 3.56
C THR A 193 -7.35 -24.36 3.16
N ASP A 194 -7.66 -24.51 1.85
CA ASP A 194 -8.29 -25.72 1.29
C ASP A 194 -7.74 -25.97 -0.13
N ASP A 195 -6.81 -26.93 -0.22
CA ASP A 195 -6.18 -27.30 -1.50
C ASP A 195 -7.17 -27.83 -2.55
N THR A 196 -8.32 -28.34 -2.12
CA THR A 196 -9.33 -28.90 -3.04
C THR A 196 -10.16 -27.80 -3.73
N LYS A 197 -10.28 -26.64 -3.08
CA LYS A 197 -11.06 -25.50 -3.59
C LYS A 197 -10.17 -24.42 -4.21
N ARG A 198 -8.98 -24.13 -3.60
CA ARG A 198 -8.04 -23.12 -4.05
C ARG A 198 -8.76 -21.78 -4.40
N GLN A 199 -8.61 -21.25 -5.62
CA GLN A 199 -9.28 -20.00 -6.07
C GLN A 199 -10.81 -20.03 -5.99
N ARG A 200 -11.44 -21.15 -5.71
CA ARG A 200 -12.89 -21.30 -5.53
C ARG A 200 -13.35 -21.21 -4.08
N GLY A 201 -12.63 -20.44 -3.25
CA GLY A 201 -12.93 -20.27 -1.84
C GLY A 201 -12.02 -21.09 -0.90
N GLY A 202 -10.88 -21.54 -1.38
CA GLY A 202 -9.84 -22.23 -0.59
C GLY A 202 -8.62 -21.36 -0.30
N ILE A 203 -8.69 -20.06 -0.55
CA ILE A 203 -7.66 -19.08 -0.21
C ILE A 203 -8.26 -18.09 0.76
N THR A 204 -7.53 -17.81 1.82
CA THR A 204 -7.95 -16.89 2.89
C THR A 204 -6.88 -15.82 3.06
N MET A 205 -7.30 -14.61 3.43
CA MET A 205 -6.42 -13.52 3.79
C MET A 205 -6.23 -13.47 5.30
N PHE A 206 -5.00 -13.27 5.71
CA PHE A 206 -4.59 -13.21 7.11
C PHE A 206 -3.94 -11.85 7.38
N ILE A 207 -4.26 -11.24 8.52
CA ILE A 207 -3.55 -10.08 9.06
C ILE A 207 -2.39 -10.63 9.90
N VAL A 208 -1.17 -10.37 9.47
CA VAL A 208 0.05 -10.78 10.16
C VAL A 208 0.76 -9.55 10.68
N ASP A 209 0.86 -9.41 12.00
CA ASP A 209 1.58 -8.27 12.59
C ASP A 209 3.08 -8.32 12.26
N ASN A 210 3.69 -7.19 12.20
CA ASN A 210 5.14 -7.08 12.06
C ASN A 210 5.71 -6.24 13.22
N PRO A 211 6.59 -6.83 14.06
CA PRO A 211 7.18 -8.17 13.93
C PRO A 211 6.27 -9.31 14.39
N SER A 212 6.49 -10.50 13.84
CA SER A 212 5.95 -11.78 14.32
C SER A 212 7.05 -12.84 14.32
N GLU A 213 6.97 -13.81 15.24
CA GLU A 213 7.87 -14.97 15.25
C GLU A 213 7.71 -15.77 13.96
N GLY A 214 8.83 -16.19 13.36
CA GLY A 214 8.87 -16.91 12.08
C GLY A 214 8.72 -16.01 10.85
N LEU A 215 8.50 -14.70 10.99
CA LEU A 215 8.43 -13.75 9.89
C LEU A 215 9.82 -13.16 9.61
N SER A 216 10.26 -13.21 8.36
CA SER A 216 11.52 -12.59 7.94
C SER A 216 11.48 -12.03 6.53
N PHE A 217 12.37 -11.09 6.24
CA PHE A 217 12.42 -10.36 4.99
C PHE A 217 13.78 -10.43 4.34
N GLU A 218 13.82 -10.64 3.01
CA GLU A 218 15.04 -10.57 2.21
C GLU A 218 14.82 -9.55 1.08
N PRO A 219 15.68 -8.53 0.94
CA PRO A 219 15.51 -7.52 -0.11
C PRO A 219 15.75 -8.12 -1.49
N ILE A 220 14.89 -7.77 -2.45
CA ILE A 220 15.03 -8.14 -3.85
C ILE A 220 15.67 -6.96 -4.59
N ARG A 221 16.85 -7.14 -5.17
CA ARG A 221 17.49 -6.12 -5.98
C ARG A 221 16.83 -6.02 -7.35
N ILE A 222 16.20 -4.88 -7.61
CA ILE A 222 15.62 -4.58 -8.92
C ILE A 222 16.60 -3.74 -9.73
N TRP A 223 16.82 -4.13 -11.01
CA TRP A 223 17.81 -3.52 -11.89
C TRP A 223 17.61 -2.02 -12.17
N ILE A 224 16.36 -1.56 -12.10
CA ILE A 224 15.95 -0.21 -12.51
C ILE A 224 16.12 0.79 -11.37
N THR A 225 16.25 0.31 -10.12
CA THR A 225 16.41 1.18 -8.97
C THR A 225 17.87 1.16 -8.51
N PRO A 226 18.60 2.29 -8.61
CA PRO A 226 20.01 2.37 -8.20
C PRO A 226 20.22 2.28 -6.70
N THR A 227 19.16 2.36 -5.91
CA THR A 227 19.17 2.38 -4.44
C THR A 227 18.44 1.19 -3.84
N LYS A 228 18.38 1.08 -2.51
CA LYS A 228 17.77 -0.02 -1.76
C LYS A 228 16.46 -0.49 -2.37
N SER A 229 16.41 -1.78 -2.65
CA SER A 229 15.16 -2.40 -3.11
C SER A 229 14.12 -2.31 -2.01
N GLN A 230 13.01 -1.68 -2.32
CA GLN A 230 11.82 -1.71 -1.45
C GLN A 230 10.94 -2.95 -1.71
N GLN A 231 11.43 -3.85 -2.54
CA GLN A 231 10.79 -5.14 -2.83
C GLN A 231 11.45 -6.24 -2.01
N PHE A 232 10.64 -7.11 -1.43
CA PHE A 232 11.12 -8.14 -0.53
C PHE A 232 10.57 -9.51 -0.89
N TYR A 233 11.39 -10.55 -0.59
CA TYR A 233 10.84 -11.83 -0.20
C TYR A 233 10.31 -11.71 1.22
N VAL A 234 9.15 -12.27 1.48
CA VAL A 234 8.55 -12.41 2.81
C VAL A 234 8.50 -13.89 3.11
N ASN A 235 9.33 -14.32 4.04
CA ASN A 235 9.38 -15.72 4.45
C ASN A 235 8.52 -15.93 5.70
N LEU A 236 7.65 -16.92 5.64
CA LEU A 236 6.75 -17.35 6.70
C LEU A 236 7.19 -18.76 7.12
N ASP A 237 7.82 -18.86 8.29
CA ASP A 237 8.27 -20.11 8.89
C ASP A 237 7.43 -20.41 10.13
N GLU A 238 6.32 -21.12 9.93
CA GLU A 238 5.35 -21.46 10.97
C GLU A 238 4.77 -20.25 11.72
N VAL A 239 4.53 -19.14 11.02
CA VAL A 239 3.97 -17.93 11.61
C VAL A 239 2.56 -18.20 12.14
N ARG A 240 2.36 -17.96 13.45
CA ARG A 240 1.07 -18.16 14.12
C ARG A 240 0.19 -16.92 14.02
N VAL A 241 -1.04 -17.13 13.58
CA VAL A 241 -2.05 -16.08 13.42
C VAL A 241 -3.36 -16.52 14.10
N PRO A 242 -3.86 -15.78 15.08
CA PRO A 242 -5.11 -16.12 15.75
C PRO A 242 -6.32 -15.97 14.82
N GLN A 243 -7.40 -16.72 15.08
CA GLN A 243 -8.64 -16.69 14.28
C GLN A 243 -9.23 -15.27 14.16
N THR A 244 -9.01 -14.40 15.12
CA THR A 244 -9.49 -13.01 15.12
C THR A 244 -8.84 -12.13 14.03
N LYS A 245 -7.75 -12.60 13.42
CA LYS A 245 -7.00 -11.93 12.35
C LYS A 245 -7.19 -12.56 10.96
N VAL A 246 -8.33 -13.22 10.77
CA VAL A 246 -8.71 -13.90 9.53
C VAL A 246 -9.94 -13.28 8.91
#